data_09ebab5ba2a838d1824decfaa49794f5
#
_entry.id   09ebab5ba2a838d1824decfaa49794f5
#
_cell.length_a   1.000
_cell.length_b   1.000
_cell.length_c   1.000
_cell.angle_alpha   90.00
_cell.angle_beta   90.00
_cell.angle_gamma   90.00
#
_symmetry.space_group_name_H-M   'P 1'
#
loop_
_entity.id
_entity.type
_entity.pdbx_description
1 polymer ?
#
loop_
_entity_poly.entity_id
_entity_poly.type
_entity_poly.pdbx_seq_one_letter_code
_entity_poly.pdbx_strand_id
1 'polypeptide(L)'
;TQLASPLFVFAPRPIGAMISVAALKASGKDSLEEAIAAAEAGKFKIKSIKGREILDSRGNPTVEVDLTTESGISVRAAVPSGASTGIHEACELRDGDKGRYLGKGVLKAVEAVNTVLAKELVGCDVTDQAALDAKMCELDGTPNKSKLGANAILGVSLAAAKAAAEGKGVSLYQHIADLAGNPGPMVLPIPCFNVVNGGSHAGNKLAFQEYFIIPVGASTFKEAMQIGAECYHCLKGIIKKKFGGDATLIGDEGGFAPPCDA
;
A
#
# COMPACT_ATOMS: atom_id res chain seq x y z
N THR A 1 -14.15 -37.10 -6.94
CA THR A 1 -13.04 -36.58 -7.77
C THR A 1 -12.70 -35.19 -7.26
N GLN A 2 -11.71 -35.15 -6.35
CA GLN A 2 -11.14 -33.92 -5.82
C GLN A 2 -10.17 -33.35 -6.84
N LEU A 3 -10.46 -32.14 -7.34
CA LEU A 3 -9.51 -31.30 -8.05
C LEU A 3 -8.78 -30.45 -7.00
N ALA A 4 -7.56 -30.87 -6.64
CA ALA A 4 -6.65 -30.09 -5.86
C ALA A 4 -6.09 -28.96 -6.73
N SER A 5 -6.38 -27.72 -6.39
CA SER A 5 -5.71 -26.54 -6.96
C SER A 5 -4.25 -26.52 -6.50
N PRO A 6 -3.27 -26.26 -7.38
CA PRO A 6 -1.88 -26.14 -6.96
C PRO A 6 -1.69 -24.87 -6.14
N LEU A 7 -1.27 -25.03 -4.88
CA LEU A 7 -0.65 -23.97 -4.10
C LEU A 7 0.61 -23.52 -4.85
N PHE A 8 0.60 -22.32 -5.40
CA PHE A 8 1.82 -21.64 -5.83
C PHE A 8 2.62 -21.25 -4.58
N VAL A 9 3.49 -22.16 -4.14
CA VAL A 9 4.58 -21.82 -3.24
C VAL A 9 5.60 -21.06 -4.07
N PHE A 10 5.67 -19.74 -3.92
CA PHE A 10 6.80 -18.97 -4.40
C PHE A 10 8.04 -19.41 -3.60
N ALA A 11 8.81 -20.35 -4.13
CA ALA A 11 10.14 -20.59 -3.65
C ALA A 11 10.98 -19.30 -3.85
N PRO A 12 11.72 -18.82 -2.84
CA PRO A 12 12.62 -17.70 -3.04
C PRO A 12 13.63 -18.10 -4.12
N ARG A 13 13.69 -17.34 -5.20
CA ARG A 13 14.76 -17.51 -6.18
C ARG A 13 16.08 -17.29 -5.44
N PRO A 14 17.06 -18.19 -5.54
CA PRO A 14 18.36 -17.93 -4.98
C PRO A 14 18.91 -16.69 -5.69
N ILE A 15 19.12 -15.61 -4.94
CA ILE A 15 19.82 -14.41 -5.39
C ILE A 15 21.32 -14.75 -5.39
N GLY A 16 21.69 -15.63 -6.31
CA GLY A 16 23.06 -15.75 -6.77
C GLY A 16 23.15 -14.80 -7.97
N ALA A 17 23.56 -13.56 -7.76
CA ALA A 17 23.93 -12.70 -8.86
C ALA A 17 25.03 -13.40 -9.64
N MET A 18 24.70 -13.99 -10.80
CA MET A 18 25.69 -14.38 -11.77
C MET A 18 26.35 -13.09 -12.27
N ILE A 19 27.38 -12.65 -11.56
CA ILE A 19 28.25 -11.58 -12.03
C ILE A 19 28.91 -12.11 -13.30
N SER A 20 28.50 -11.61 -14.45
CA SER A 20 29.11 -12.00 -15.71
C SER A 20 30.56 -11.46 -15.77
N VAL A 21 31.46 -12.19 -16.39
CA VAL A 21 32.85 -11.73 -16.61
C VAL A 21 32.88 -10.39 -17.36
N ALA A 22 31.87 -10.11 -18.18
CA ALA A 22 31.72 -8.82 -18.85
C ALA A 22 31.38 -7.68 -17.87
N ALA A 23 30.59 -7.93 -16.84
CA ALA A 23 30.27 -6.96 -15.78
C ALA A 23 31.52 -6.67 -14.91
N LEU A 24 32.33 -7.68 -14.62
CA LEU A 24 33.63 -7.51 -13.94
C LEU A 24 34.59 -6.59 -14.73
N LYS A 25 34.75 -6.85 -16.02
CA LYS A 25 35.60 -6.02 -16.90
C LYS A 25 35.08 -4.58 -17.04
N ALA A 26 33.77 -4.37 -17.08
CA ALA A 26 33.16 -3.04 -17.18
C ALA A 26 33.25 -2.24 -15.87
N SER A 27 33.40 -2.90 -14.71
CA SER A 27 33.51 -2.23 -13.41
C SER A 27 34.92 -1.75 -13.06
N GLY A 28 35.94 -2.10 -13.86
CA GLY A 28 37.34 -1.76 -13.61
C GLY A 28 37.93 -2.40 -12.35
N LYS A 29 37.38 -3.52 -11.89
CA LYS A 29 37.79 -4.24 -10.66
C LYS A 29 38.65 -5.42 -11.01
N ASP A 30 39.81 -5.49 -10.39
CA ASP A 30 40.84 -6.49 -10.69
C ASP A 30 40.61 -7.83 -9.97
N SER A 31 39.71 -7.88 -8.96
CA SER A 31 39.40 -9.10 -8.23
C SER A 31 37.89 -9.39 -8.15
N LEU A 32 37.55 -10.67 -8.12
CA LEU A 32 36.18 -11.14 -7.93
C LEU A 32 35.62 -10.70 -6.56
N GLU A 33 36.46 -10.67 -5.55
CA GLU A 33 36.11 -10.28 -4.18
C GLU A 33 35.68 -8.81 -4.10
N GLU A 34 36.42 -7.90 -4.77
CA GLU A 34 36.05 -6.49 -4.86
C GLU A 34 34.73 -6.26 -5.63
N ALA A 35 34.50 -7.06 -6.68
CA ALA A 35 33.25 -7.00 -7.43
C ALA A 35 32.05 -7.49 -6.61
N ILE A 36 32.23 -8.56 -5.82
CA ILE A 36 31.21 -9.07 -4.91
C ILE A 36 30.92 -8.05 -3.81
N ALA A 37 31.95 -7.51 -3.14
CA ALA A 37 31.80 -6.51 -2.08
C ALA A 37 31.07 -5.25 -2.59
N ALA A 38 31.37 -4.80 -3.81
CA ALA A 38 30.68 -3.67 -4.41
C ALA A 38 29.23 -3.98 -4.80
N ALA A 39 28.96 -5.19 -5.27
CA ALA A 39 27.58 -5.63 -5.56
C ALA A 39 26.75 -5.72 -4.27
N GLU A 40 27.35 -6.21 -3.19
CA GLU A 40 26.71 -6.26 -1.86
C GLU A 40 26.49 -4.86 -1.28
N ALA A 41 27.48 -3.97 -1.37
CA ALA A 41 27.38 -2.57 -0.93
C ALA A 41 26.34 -1.76 -1.72
N GLY A 42 26.13 -2.10 -3.00
CA GLY A 42 25.12 -1.47 -3.85
C GLY A 42 23.73 -2.12 -3.80
N LYS A 43 23.61 -3.30 -3.19
CA LYS A 43 22.42 -4.15 -3.26
C LYS A 43 21.12 -3.41 -2.97
N PHE A 44 21.12 -2.53 -1.98
CA PHE A 44 19.96 -1.79 -1.50
C PHE A 44 19.86 -0.37 -2.04
N LYS A 45 20.80 0.07 -2.87
CA LYS A 45 20.75 1.43 -3.44
C LYS A 45 19.69 1.54 -4.52
N ILE A 46 18.95 2.62 -4.49
CA ILE A 46 17.94 2.94 -5.50
C ILE A 46 18.65 3.24 -6.84
N LYS A 47 18.30 2.47 -7.85
CA LYS A 47 18.74 2.68 -9.22
C LYS A 47 17.81 3.58 -10.00
N SER A 48 16.50 3.37 -9.85
CA SER A 48 15.48 4.14 -10.54
C SER A 48 14.14 4.14 -9.79
N ILE A 49 13.42 5.24 -9.94
CA ILE A 49 12.04 5.41 -9.46
C ILE A 49 11.21 5.91 -10.62
N LYS A 50 10.02 5.33 -10.83
CA LYS A 50 9.09 5.74 -11.88
C LYS A 50 7.67 5.75 -11.35
N GLY A 51 7.06 6.92 -11.33
CA GLY A 51 5.65 7.12 -11.03
C GLY A 51 4.76 7.04 -12.26
N ARG A 52 3.53 6.60 -12.08
CA ARG A 52 2.45 6.64 -13.07
C ARG A 52 1.11 6.88 -12.41
N GLU A 53 0.15 7.35 -13.20
CA GLU A 53 -1.24 7.41 -12.81
C GLU A 53 -1.93 6.07 -13.09
N ILE A 54 -2.69 5.58 -12.12
CA ILE A 54 -3.58 4.41 -12.24
C ILE A 54 -4.97 4.78 -11.73
N LEU A 55 -5.94 3.89 -11.84
CA LEU A 55 -7.29 4.10 -11.30
C LEU A 55 -7.51 3.24 -10.05
N ASP A 56 -8.16 3.82 -9.05
CA ASP A 56 -8.63 3.10 -7.86
C ASP A 56 -9.91 2.29 -8.14
N SER A 57 -10.44 1.57 -7.13
CA SER A 57 -11.65 0.75 -7.25
C SER A 57 -12.92 1.56 -7.57
N ARG A 58 -12.89 2.88 -7.40
CA ARG A 58 -13.99 3.82 -7.72
C ARG A 58 -13.79 4.52 -9.06
N GLY A 59 -12.72 4.20 -9.80
CA GLY A 59 -12.36 4.85 -11.06
C GLY A 59 -11.75 6.24 -10.90
N ASN A 60 -11.29 6.63 -9.70
CA ASN A 60 -10.55 7.87 -9.50
C ASN A 60 -9.04 7.63 -9.71
N PRO A 61 -8.33 8.60 -10.32
CA PRO A 61 -6.88 8.53 -10.45
C PRO A 61 -6.17 8.46 -9.10
N THR A 62 -5.13 7.61 -9.04
CA THR A 62 -4.16 7.56 -7.94
C THR A 62 -2.76 7.31 -8.47
N VAL A 63 -1.76 7.38 -7.59
CA VAL A 63 -0.33 7.24 -7.93
C VAL A 63 0.12 5.79 -7.73
N GLU A 64 0.88 5.27 -8.69
CA GLU A 64 1.63 4.03 -8.57
C GLU A 64 3.11 4.30 -8.83
N VAL A 65 3.98 3.68 -8.03
CA VAL A 65 5.43 3.85 -8.12
C VAL A 65 6.10 2.49 -8.34
N ASP A 66 6.93 2.40 -9.37
CA ASP A 66 7.93 1.33 -9.53
C ASP A 66 9.27 1.84 -8.98
N LEU A 67 9.94 1.02 -8.19
CA LEU A 67 11.28 1.26 -7.69
C LEU A 67 12.17 0.06 -8.03
N THR A 68 13.34 0.34 -8.58
CA THR A 68 14.34 -0.69 -8.90
C THR A 68 15.65 -0.35 -8.17
N THR A 69 16.26 -1.34 -7.54
CA THR A 69 17.58 -1.21 -6.91
C THR A 69 18.70 -1.57 -7.86
N GLU A 70 19.94 -1.27 -7.49
CA GLU A 70 21.14 -1.63 -8.28
C GLU A 70 21.33 -3.15 -8.40
N SER A 71 20.84 -3.93 -7.42
CA SER A 71 20.84 -5.39 -7.50
C SER A 71 19.75 -5.97 -8.42
N GLY A 72 18.88 -5.12 -9.00
CA GLY A 72 17.82 -5.55 -9.90
C GLY A 72 16.52 -5.95 -9.22
N ILE A 73 16.38 -5.76 -7.89
CA ILE A 73 15.10 -5.88 -7.19
C ILE A 73 14.17 -4.81 -7.76
N SER A 74 12.99 -5.23 -8.24
CA SER A 74 12.01 -4.32 -8.83
C SER A 74 10.66 -4.54 -8.17
N VAL A 75 10.15 -3.52 -7.51
CA VAL A 75 8.90 -3.55 -6.75
C VAL A 75 7.94 -2.48 -7.21
N ARG A 76 6.68 -2.67 -6.86
CA ARG A 76 5.59 -1.77 -7.20
C ARG A 76 4.75 -1.45 -5.97
N ALA A 77 4.38 -0.17 -5.81
CA ALA A 77 3.48 0.28 -4.79
C ALA A 77 2.41 1.21 -5.37
N ALA A 78 1.15 0.89 -5.14
CA ALA A 78 0.02 1.74 -5.45
C ALA A 78 -0.42 2.49 -4.18
N VAL A 79 -0.74 3.77 -4.31
CA VAL A 79 -1.16 4.60 -3.19
C VAL A 79 -2.66 4.49 -2.99
N PRO A 80 -3.14 4.09 -1.80
CA PRO A 80 -4.56 4.11 -1.50
C PRO A 80 -5.07 5.55 -1.41
N SER A 81 -6.31 5.77 -1.84
CA SER A 81 -7.00 7.07 -1.75
C SER A 81 -8.29 6.89 -0.97
N GLY A 82 -8.48 7.69 0.09
CA GLY A 82 -9.67 7.66 0.92
C GLY A 82 -10.91 8.25 0.24
N ALA A 83 -12.09 7.88 0.72
CA ALA A 83 -13.36 8.44 0.27
C ALA A 83 -13.67 9.77 0.96
N SER A 84 -13.19 9.96 2.19
CA SER A 84 -13.33 11.16 3.01
C SER A 84 -11.97 11.74 3.36
N THR A 85 -11.92 13.00 3.77
CA THR A 85 -10.70 13.69 4.20
C THR A 85 -10.91 14.30 5.58
N GLY A 86 -9.93 14.11 6.48
CA GLY A 86 -9.89 14.75 7.78
C GLY A 86 -9.07 16.05 7.75
N ILE A 87 -9.33 16.95 8.68
CA ILE A 87 -8.64 18.26 8.76
C ILE A 87 -7.14 18.13 9.10
N HIS A 88 -6.73 16.99 9.64
CA HIS A 88 -5.33 16.70 10.01
C HIS A 88 -4.62 15.80 8.99
N GLU A 89 -5.29 15.39 7.92
CA GLU A 89 -4.67 14.58 6.88
C GLU A 89 -3.67 15.38 6.07
N ALA A 90 -2.62 14.69 5.62
CA ALA A 90 -1.68 15.26 4.67
C ALA A 90 -2.35 15.46 3.29
N CYS A 91 -1.83 16.39 2.51
CA CYS A 91 -2.41 16.80 1.25
C CYS A 91 -2.26 15.71 0.17
N GLU A 92 -3.36 15.14 -0.27
CA GLU A 92 -3.41 14.39 -1.52
C GLU A 92 -3.39 15.38 -2.68
N LEU A 93 -2.27 15.46 -3.40
CA LEU A 93 -2.11 16.44 -4.48
C LEU A 93 -2.93 16.03 -5.71
N ARG A 94 -3.90 16.86 -6.07
CA ARG A 94 -4.75 16.72 -7.24
C ARG A 94 -4.48 17.82 -8.26
N ASP A 95 -4.67 17.51 -9.56
CA ASP A 95 -4.38 18.46 -10.65
C ASP A 95 -5.31 19.67 -10.66
N GLY A 96 -6.58 19.48 -10.28
CA GLY A 96 -7.62 20.51 -10.27
C GLY A 96 -8.17 20.84 -11.66
N ASP A 97 -7.67 20.23 -12.72
CA ASP A 97 -8.15 20.40 -14.09
C ASP A 97 -9.50 19.73 -14.28
N LYS A 98 -10.56 20.54 -14.38
CA LYS A 98 -11.93 20.06 -14.57
C LYS A 98 -12.16 19.32 -15.89
N GLY A 99 -11.33 19.54 -16.89
CA GLY A 99 -11.37 18.87 -18.20
C GLY A 99 -10.86 17.42 -18.15
N ARG A 100 -10.19 17.03 -17.05
CA ARG A 100 -9.61 15.70 -16.88
C ARG A 100 -10.00 15.11 -15.54
N TYR A 101 -10.64 13.93 -15.56
CA TYR A 101 -11.16 13.25 -14.36
C TYR A 101 -11.89 14.17 -13.38
N LEU A 102 -12.62 15.16 -13.89
CA LEU A 102 -13.39 16.14 -13.09
C LEU A 102 -12.54 16.90 -12.05
N GLY A 103 -11.26 17.09 -12.34
CA GLY A 103 -10.29 17.74 -11.43
C GLY A 103 -9.52 16.78 -10.52
N LYS A 104 -9.82 15.48 -10.56
CA LYS A 104 -9.20 14.46 -9.67
C LYS A 104 -7.91 13.83 -10.23
N GLY A 105 -7.39 14.29 -11.38
CA GLY A 105 -6.12 13.84 -11.93
C GLY A 105 -4.96 13.96 -10.93
N VAL A 106 -3.88 13.18 -11.10
CA VAL A 106 -2.71 13.15 -10.21
C VAL A 106 -1.39 13.33 -10.97
N LEU A 107 -1.42 13.92 -12.17
CA LEU A 107 -0.22 14.09 -12.97
C LEU A 107 0.83 14.97 -12.31
N LYS A 108 0.43 15.99 -11.51
CA LYS A 108 1.38 16.80 -10.72
C LYS A 108 2.13 15.97 -9.70
N ALA A 109 1.44 15.05 -9.01
CA ALA A 109 2.07 14.12 -8.08
C ALA A 109 2.98 13.12 -8.80
N VAL A 110 2.57 12.60 -9.95
CA VAL A 110 3.39 11.74 -10.82
C VAL A 110 4.64 12.47 -11.30
N GLU A 111 4.51 13.73 -11.70
CA GLU A 111 5.65 14.58 -12.09
C GLU A 111 6.62 14.78 -10.91
N ALA A 112 6.10 15.05 -9.70
CA ALA A 112 6.92 15.17 -8.50
C ALA A 112 7.73 13.88 -8.23
N VAL A 113 7.12 12.69 -8.42
CA VAL A 113 7.84 11.41 -8.33
C VAL A 113 8.95 11.33 -9.38
N ASN A 114 8.63 11.61 -10.66
CA ASN A 114 9.54 11.37 -11.78
C ASN A 114 10.67 12.38 -11.90
N THR A 115 10.48 13.59 -11.40
CA THR A 115 11.47 14.68 -11.54
C THR A 115 12.20 14.98 -10.25
N VAL A 116 11.47 15.25 -9.15
CA VAL A 116 12.06 15.64 -7.87
C VAL A 116 12.52 14.42 -7.08
N LEU A 117 11.59 13.53 -6.72
CA LEU A 117 11.90 12.40 -5.83
C LEU A 117 12.85 11.40 -6.49
N ALA A 118 12.65 11.07 -7.77
CA ALA A 118 13.53 10.17 -8.49
C ALA A 118 14.96 10.72 -8.56
N LYS A 119 15.14 12.01 -8.85
CA LYS A 119 16.46 12.64 -8.95
C LYS A 119 17.20 12.63 -7.61
N GLU A 120 16.52 12.97 -6.54
CA GLU A 120 17.13 13.17 -5.22
C GLU A 120 17.35 11.87 -4.44
N LEU A 121 16.59 10.80 -4.75
CA LEU A 121 16.64 9.54 -4.02
C LEU A 121 17.46 8.44 -4.73
N VAL A 122 17.79 8.58 -6.02
CA VAL A 122 18.71 7.64 -6.67
C VAL A 122 20.05 7.62 -5.92
N GLY A 123 20.54 6.39 -5.64
CA GLY A 123 21.74 6.14 -4.84
C GLY A 123 21.50 6.09 -3.34
N CYS A 124 20.33 6.47 -2.82
CA CYS A 124 19.96 6.27 -1.41
C CYS A 124 19.70 4.79 -1.14
N ASP A 125 19.88 4.37 0.12
CA ASP A 125 19.67 2.99 0.56
C ASP A 125 18.22 2.78 1.01
N VAL A 126 17.52 1.81 0.42
CA VAL A 126 16.11 1.51 0.76
C VAL A 126 15.95 0.91 2.17
N THR A 127 17.01 0.45 2.81
CA THR A 127 16.94 -0.11 4.16
C THR A 127 16.89 0.95 5.25
N ASP A 128 17.28 2.17 4.95
CA ASP A 128 17.15 3.32 5.85
C ASP A 128 15.86 4.09 5.56
N GLN A 129 14.72 3.47 5.91
CA GLN A 129 13.39 4.04 5.71
C GLN A 129 13.25 5.42 6.34
N ALA A 130 13.78 5.60 7.55
CA ALA A 130 13.64 6.85 8.28
C ALA A 130 14.36 8.01 7.58
N ALA A 131 15.58 7.79 7.10
CA ALA A 131 16.33 8.80 6.36
C ALA A 131 15.67 9.12 5.01
N LEU A 132 15.14 8.11 4.30
CA LEU A 132 14.42 8.33 3.04
C LEU A 132 13.17 9.18 3.26
N ASP A 133 12.35 8.82 4.25
CA ASP A 133 11.10 9.53 4.54
C ASP A 133 11.39 10.96 5.03
N ALA A 134 12.40 11.16 5.88
CA ALA A 134 12.83 12.48 6.31
C ALA A 134 13.28 13.35 5.13
N LYS A 135 14.10 12.79 4.23
CA LYS A 135 14.57 13.50 3.02
C LYS A 135 13.41 13.91 2.12
N MET A 136 12.42 13.05 1.92
CA MET A 136 11.23 13.39 1.12
C MET A 136 10.39 14.49 1.78
N CYS A 137 10.24 14.47 3.10
CA CYS A 137 9.55 15.52 3.84
C CYS A 137 10.31 16.85 3.78
N GLU A 138 11.65 16.84 3.82
CA GLU A 138 12.49 18.03 3.66
C GLU A 138 12.37 18.63 2.26
N LEU A 139 12.36 17.81 1.22
CA LEU A 139 12.17 18.24 -0.17
C LEU A 139 10.80 18.90 -0.40
N ASP A 140 9.76 18.39 0.28
CA ASP A 140 8.45 19.02 0.29
C ASP A 140 8.47 20.34 1.05
N GLY A 141 9.01 20.37 2.26
CA GLY A 141 9.18 21.56 3.09
C GLY A 141 7.89 22.15 3.65
N THR A 142 6.74 21.48 3.50
CA THR A 142 5.45 21.92 4.05
C THR A 142 4.95 20.97 5.14
N PRO A 143 4.21 21.47 6.16
CA PRO A 143 3.73 20.61 7.25
C PRO A 143 2.83 19.48 6.82
N ASN A 144 2.02 19.70 5.76
CA ASN A 144 1.01 18.75 5.26
C ASN A 144 1.36 18.14 3.91
N LYS A 145 2.62 18.24 3.45
CA LYS A 145 3.10 17.69 2.17
C LYS A 145 2.36 18.24 0.94
N SER A 146 2.00 19.53 0.97
CA SER A 146 1.21 20.14 -0.10
C SER A 146 1.99 20.51 -1.37
N LYS A 147 3.34 20.54 -1.32
CA LYS A 147 4.19 20.91 -2.46
C LYS A 147 4.38 19.74 -3.43
N LEU A 148 4.80 18.58 -2.93
CA LEU A 148 5.03 17.37 -3.73
C LEU A 148 3.81 16.45 -3.73
N GLY A 149 3.00 16.51 -2.69
CA GLY A 149 1.85 15.65 -2.46
C GLY A 149 2.17 14.46 -1.57
N ALA A 150 1.33 14.22 -0.56
CA ALA A 150 1.45 13.04 0.28
C ALA A 150 1.35 11.75 -0.52
N ASN A 151 0.53 11.72 -1.58
CA ASN A 151 0.41 10.60 -2.50
C ASN A 151 1.71 10.30 -3.27
N ALA A 152 2.46 11.31 -3.70
CA ALA A 152 3.76 11.11 -4.31
C ALA A 152 4.78 10.54 -3.31
N ILE A 153 4.88 11.15 -2.13
CA ILE A 153 5.82 10.74 -1.06
C ILE A 153 5.50 9.32 -0.57
N LEU A 154 4.23 9.03 -0.29
CA LEU A 154 3.80 7.72 0.19
C LEU A 154 4.07 6.61 -0.83
N GLY A 155 3.87 6.88 -2.13
CA GLY A 155 4.14 5.92 -3.18
C GLY A 155 5.60 5.46 -3.18
N VAL A 156 6.54 6.40 -3.04
CA VAL A 156 7.98 6.11 -2.97
C VAL A 156 8.34 5.42 -1.65
N SER A 157 7.81 5.88 -0.52
CA SER A 157 8.04 5.29 0.81
C SER A 157 7.60 3.83 0.87
N LEU A 158 6.39 3.52 0.37
CA LEU A 158 5.88 2.14 0.30
C LEU A 158 6.73 1.26 -0.62
N ALA A 159 7.18 1.79 -1.77
CA ALA A 159 8.05 1.06 -2.68
C ALA A 159 9.41 0.76 -2.05
N ALA A 160 10.00 1.73 -1.33
CA ALA A 160 11.27 1.54 -0.61
C ALA A 160 11.16 0.44 0.45
N ALA A 161 10.12 0.46 1.29
CA ALA A 161 9.88 -0.59 2.29
C ALA A 161 9.73 -1.99 1.66
N LYS A 162 9.01 -2.10 0.52
CA LYS A 162 8.89 -3.37 -0.21
C LYS A 162 10.24 -3.84 -0.78
N ALA A 163 11.02 -2.93 -1.36
CA ALA A 163 12.34 -3.26 -1.90
C ALA A 163 13.31 -3.72 -0.79
N ALA A 164 13.28 -3.05 0.36
CA ALA A 164 14.08 -3.43 1.51
C ALA A 164 13.71 -4.82 2.05
N ALA A 165 12.41 -5.11 2.18
CA ALA A 165 11.92 -6.41 2.61
C ALA A 165 12.35 -7.53 1.65
N GLU A 166 12.15 -7.33 0.33
CA GLU A 166 12.57 -8.30 -0.70
C GLU A 166 14.08 -8.51 -0.72
N GLY A 167 14.87 -7.43 -0.62
CA GLY A 167 16.31 -7.51 -0.57
C GLY A 167 16.86 -8.18 0.68
N LYS A 168 16.17 -8.08 1.81
CA LYS A 168 16.48 -8.81 3.05
C LYS A 168 15.98 -10.25 3.02
N GLY A 169 15.13 -10.63 2.07
CA GLY A 169 14.51 -11.96 1.99
C GLY A 169 13.50 -12.22 3.10
N VAL A 170 12.86 -11.17 3.62
CA VAL A 170 11.82 -11.23 4.66
C VAL A 170 10.48 -10.75 4.12
N SER A 171 9.39 -11.12 4.80
CA SER A 171 8.07 -10.57 4.48
C SER A 171 7.98 -9.08 4.83
N LEU A 172 7.11 -8.33 4.14
CA LEU A 172 6.93 -6.90 4.41
C LEU A 172 6.49 -6.62 5.85
N TYR A 173 5.59 -7.45 6.40
CA TYR A 173 5.17 -7.28 7.79
C TYR A 173 6.31 -7.48 8.80
N GLN A 174 7.22 -8.43 8.53
CA GLN A 174 8.41 -8.63 9.35
C GLN A 174 9.35 -7.41 9.28
N HIS A 175 9.59 -6.92 8.06
CA HIS A 175 10.41 -5.72 7.88
C HIS A 175 9.84 -4.50 8.60
N ILE A 176 8.52 -4.29 8.54
CA ILE A 176 7.85 -3.19 9.27
C ILE A 176 7.98 -3.39 10.78
N ALA A 177 7.84 -4.63 11.28
CA ALA A 177 8.02 -4.92 12.69
C ALA A 177 9.46 -4.64 13.16
N ASP A 178 10.46 -5.00 12.34
CA ASP A 178 11.87 -4.73 12.63
C ASP A 178 12.12 -3.21 12.70
N LEU A 179 11.58 -2.43 11.75
CA LEU A 179 11.65 -0.96 11.76
C LEU A 179 10.97 -0.34 12.99
N ALA A 180 9.89 -0.95 13.46
CA ALA A 180 9.18 -0.52 14.67
C ALA A 180 9.85 -0.95 15.98
N GLY A 181 10.96 -1.72 15.91
CA GLY A 181 11.61 -2.29 17.10
C GLY A 181 10.80 -3.37 17.79
N ASN A 182 9.88 -4.04 17.09
CA ASN A 182 9.01 -5.10 17.60
C ASN A 182 9.28 -6.44 16.88
N PRO A 183 10.36 -7.15 17.23
CA PRO A 183 10.82 -8.32 16.49
C PRO A 183 9.95 -9.58 16.61
N GLY A 184 8.83 -9.53 17.30
CA GLY A 184 7.91 -10.65 17.33
C GLY A 184 7.44 -11.07 18.72
N PRO A 185 6.62 -12.11 18.88
CA PRO A 185 5.96 -12.89 17.82
C PRO A 185 4.88 -12.08 17.09
N MET A 186 4.73 -12.29 15.78
CA MET A 186 3.69 -11.64 14.99
C MET A 186 2.33 -12.25 15.29
N VAL A 187 1.35 -11.40 15.54
CA VAL A 187 -0.04 -11.79 15.82
C VAL A 187 -0.95 -11.16 14.77
N LEU A 188 -1.82 -11.98 14.16
CA LEU A 188 -2.86 -11.45 13.29
C LEU A 188 -3.84 -10.60 14.09
N PRO A 189 -4.23 -9.41 13.58
CA PRO A 189 -5.24 -8.58 14.24
C PRO A 189 -6.59 -9.27 14.25
N ILE A 190 -7.44 -8.93 15.22
CA ILE A 190 -8.85 -9.32 15.19
C ILE A 190 -9.50 -8.56 14.03
N PRO A 191 -10.17 -9.25 13.06
CA PRO A 191 -10.78 -8.58 11.93
C PRO A 191 -11.98 -7.75 12.36
N CYS A 192 -12.08 -6.52 11.85
CA CYS A 192 -13.20 -5.62 12.04
C CYS A 192 -14.01 -5.58 10.73
N PHE A 193 -15.28 -6.01 10.79
CA PHE A 193 -16.15 -6.03 9.61
C PHE A 193 -17.12 -4.85 9.67
N ASN A 194 -16.99 -3.91 8.74
CA ASN A 194 -18.00 -2.87 8.56
C ASN A 194 -19.25 -3.50 7.91
N VAL A 195 -20.36 -3.51 8.62
CA VAL A 195 -21.58 -4.20 8.19
C VAL A 195 -22.76 -3.27 7.96
N VAL A 196 -22.78 -2.09 8.59
CA VAL A 196 -23.80 -1.05 8.39
C VAL A 196 -23.11 0.30 8.28
N ASN A 197 -23.49 1.08 7.28
CA ASN A 197 -23.08 2.46 7.11
C ASN A 197 -24.18 3.43 7.51
N GLY A 198 -23.77 4.57 8.06
CA GLY A 198 -24.62 5.72 8.41
C GLY A 198 -23.91 7.02 8.09
N GLY A 199 -24.27 8.10 8.74
CA GLY A 199 -23.69 9.42 8.58
C GLY A 199 -23.75 9.91 7.13
N SER A 200 -22.67 10.53 6.66
CA SER A 200 -22.57 11.05 5.28
C SER A 200 -22.41 9.96 4.23
N HIS A 201 -22.12 8.71 4.62
CA HIS A 201 -21.89 7.57 3.72
C HIS A 201 -23.15 6.74 3.45
N ALA A 202 -24.30 7.14 4.00
CA ALA A 202 -25.59 6.46 3.82
C ALA A 202 -26.74 7.44 3.73
N GLY A 203 -27.82 7.04 3.08
CA GLY A 203 -29.05 7.81 3.00
C GLY A 203 -30.00 7.63 4.18
N ASN A 204 -29.52 7.10 5.32
CA ASN A 204 -30.29 6.88 6.54
C ASN A 204 -30.00 7.96 7.60
N LYS A 205 -30.63 7.85 8.77
CA LYS A 205 -30.48 8.83 9.86
C LYS A 205 -29.52 8.36 10.97
N LEU A 206 -28.76 7.31 10.76
CA LEU A 206 -27.76 6.86 11.72
C LEU A 206 -26.66 7.90 11.88
N ALA A 207 -26.29 8.22 13.11
CA ALA A 207 -25.34 9.28 13.40
C ALA A 207 -23.87 8.85 13.11
N PHE A 208 -23.54 7.59 13.34
CA PHE A 208 -22.21 7.06 13.10
C PHE A 208 -22.05 6.57 11.67
N GLN A 209 -20.85 6.78 11.09
CA GLN A 209 -20.53 6.43 9.72
C GLN A 209 -20.44 4.92 9.52
N GLU A 210 -19.91 4.19 10.50
CA GLU A 210 -19.67 2.75 10.43
C GLU A 210 -20.08 2.01 11.70
N TYR A 211 -20.57 0.78 11.52
CA TYR A 211 -20.92 -0.14 12.61
C TYR A 211 -20.26 -1.48 12.34
N PHE A 212 -19.36 -1.89 13.25
CA PHE A 212 -18.52 -3.07 13.09
C PHE A 212 -19.03 -4.30 13.83
N ILE A 213 -18.75 -5.47 13.24
CA ILE A 213 -18.68 -6.74 13.95
C ILE A 213 -17.21 -7.05 14.21
N ILE A 214 -16.88 -7.37 15.47
CA ILE A 214 -15.51 -7.68 15.90
C ILE A 214 -15.54 -9.00 16.67
N PRO A 215 -15.13 -10.14 16.07
CA PRO A 215 -15.25 -11.47 16.69
C PRO A 215 -14.14 -11.71 17.73
N VAL A 216 -14.20 -11.02 18.87
CA VAL A 216 -13.18 -11.08 19.93
C VAL A 216 -13.10 -12.43 20.66
N GLY A 217 -14.14 -13.28 20.57
CA GLY A 217 -14.18 -14.61 21.19
C GLY A 217 -13.68 -15.73 20.29
N ALA A 218 -13.29 -15.44 19.05
CA ALA A 218 -12.77 -16.46 18.14
C ALA A 218 -11.39 -16.94 18.60
N SER A 219 -11.14 -18.24 18.53
CA SER A 219 -9.86 -18.86 18.91
C SER A 219 -8.82 -18.79 17.80
N THR A 220 -9.24 -18.60 16.54
CA THR A 220 -8.37 -18.49 15.36
C THR A 220 -8.86 -17.39 14.42
N PHE A 221 -7.95 -16.85 13.61
CA PHE A 221 -8.31 -15.88 12.56
C PHE A 221 -9.31 -16.47 11.55
N LYS A 222 -9.17 -17.76 11.21
CA LYS A 222 -10.10 -18.46 10.31
C LYS A 222 -11.52 -18.49 10.90
N GLU A 223 -11.65 -18.78 12.17
CA GLU A 223 -12.94 -18.76 12.88
C GLU A 223 -13.52 -17.34 12.94
N ALA A 224 -12.69 -16.33 13.22
CA ALA A 224 -13.11 -14.93 13.21
C ALA A 224 -13.67 -14.50 11.84
N MET A 225 -13.02 -14.90 10.75
CA MET A 225 -13.49 -14.65 9.38
C MET A 225 -14.82 -15.37 9.09
N GLN A 226 -14.97 -16.59 9.55
CA GLN A 226 -16.22 -17.35 9.40
C GLN A 226 -17.37 -16.64 10.14
N ILE A 227 -17.18 -16.28 11.41
CA ILE A 227 -18.18 -15.56 12.22
C ILE A 227 -18.60 -14.25 11.52
N GLY A 228 -17.63 -13.44 11.07
CA GLY A 228 -17.92 -12.18 10.39
C GLY A 228 -18.73 -12.38 9.11
N ALA A 229 -18.36 -13.34 8.28
CA ALA A 229 -19.07 -13.64 7.03
C ALA A 229 -20.50 -14.16 7.29
N GLU A 230 -20.68 -15.09 8.22
CA GLU A 230 -21.99 -15.63 8.58
C GLU A 230 -22.92 -14.55 9.17
N CYS A 231 -22.40 -13.72 10.07
CA CYS A 231 -23.14 -12.59 10.63
C CYS A 231 -23.54 -11.59 9.53
N TYR A 232 -22.66 -11.27 8.60
CA TYR A 232 -22.94 -10.37 7.48
C TYR A 232 -24.08 -10.90 6.60
N HIS A 233 -24.04 -12.18 6.23
CA HIS A 233 -25.09 -12.81 5.42
C HIS A 233 -26.42 -12.92 6.19
N CYS A 234 -26.39 -13.24 7.48
CA CYS A 234 -27.57 -13.25 8.33
C CYS A 234 -28.21 -11.87 8.41
N LEU A 235 -27.40 -10.82 8.64
CA LEU A 235 -27.82 -9.42 8.65
C LEU A 235 -28.48 -9.02 7.33
N LYS A 236 -27.89 -9.42 6.19
CA LYS A 236 -28.47 -9.20 4.86
C LYS A 236 -29.90 -9.76 4.77
N GLY A 237 -30.10 -10.98 5.26
CA GLY A 237 -31.40 -11.63 5.29
C GLY A 237 -32.44 -10.87 6.15
N ILE A 238 -32.02 -10.40 7.33
CA ILE A 238 -32.86 -9.60 8.24
C ILE A 238 -33.25 -8.26 7.58
N ILE A 239 -32.27 -7.54 6.99
CA ILE A 239 -32.53 -6.27 6.31
C ILE A 239 -33.50 -6.47 5.16
N LYS A 240 -33.28 -7.49 4.31
CA LYS A 240 -34.17 -7.81 3.20
C LYS A 240 -35.59 -8.08 3.65
N LYS A 241 -35.75 -8.83 4.72
CA LYS A 241 -37.08 -9.16 5.30
C LYS A 241 -37.78 -7.91 5.86
N LYS A 242 -37.04 -7.02 6.52
CA LYS A 242 -37.61 -5.85 7.21
C LYS A 242 -37.85 -4.66 6.30
N PHE A 243 -36.93 -4.39 5.36
CA PHE A 243 -36.91 -3.17 4.58
C PHE A 243 -36.99 -3.40 3.06
N GLY A 244 -37.01 -4.64 2.59
CA GLY A 244 -37.00 -4.98 1.16
C GLY A 244 -35.63 -5.20 0.55
N GLY A 245 -35.61 -5.62 -0.71
CA GLY A 245 -34.36 -5.97 -1.43
C GLY A 245 -33.39 -4.80 -1.60
N ASP A 246 -33.93 -3.64 -1.91
CA ASP A 246 -33.14 -2.44 -2.20
C ASP A 246 -32.34 -1.96 -0.98
N ALA A 247 -32.84 -2.23 0.24
CA ALA A 247 -32.12 -1.91 1.47
C ALA A 247 -30.87 -2.78 1.71
N THR A 248 -30.62 -3.79 0.88
CA THR A 248 -29.40 -4.63 0.92
C THR A 248 -28.31 -4.19 -0.03
N LEU A 249 -28.47 -3.01 -0.68
CA LEU A 249 -27.39 -2.36 -1.43
C LEU A 249 -26.29 -1.92 -0.45
N ILE A 250 -25.06 -2.01 -0.90
CA ILE A 250 -23.87 -1.71 -0.09
C ILE A 250 -23.28 -0.37 -0.52
N GLY A 251 -22.74 0.37 0.46
CA GLY A 251 -21.90 1.53 0.20
C GLY A 251 -20.50 1.17 -0.26
N ASP A 252 -19.67 2.15 -0.55
CA ASP A 252 -18.28 2.00 -1.02
C ASP A 252 -17.40 1.22 -0.03
N GLU A 253 -17.80 1.18 1.25
CA GLU A 253 -17.10 0.49 2.33
C GLU A 253 -17.67 -0.91 2.66
N GLY A 254 -18.61 -1.39 1.86
CA GLY A 254 -19.17 -2.74 1.96
C GLY A 254 -20.27 -2.92 3.00
N GLY A 255 -20.58 -1.92 3.83
CA GLY A 255 -21.70 -1.94 4.79
C GLY A 255 -23.05 -1.70 4.11
N PHE A 256 -24.13 -2.28 4.66
CA PHE A 256 -25.48 -2.00 4.21
C PHE A 256 -25.94 -0.60 4.66
N ALA A 257 -26.79 0.05 3.87
CA ALA A 257 -27.38 1.35 4.20
C ALA A 257 -28.92 1.26 4.34
N PRO A 258 -29.45 0.46 5.28
CA PRO A 258 -30.90 0.31 5.44
C PRO A 258 -31.53 1.63 5.92
N PRO A 259 -32.81 1.92 5.55
CA PRO A 259 -33.52 3.11 5.98
C PRO A 259 -33.99 2.96 7.43
N CYS A 260 -33.04 2.91 8.37
CA CYS A 260 -33.31 2.85 9.79
C CYS A 260 -32.95 4.16 10.49
N ASP A 261 -33.65 4.42 11.58
CA ASP A 261 -33.37 5.51 12.51
C ASP A 261 -32.52 4.98 13.69
N ALA A 262 -31.85 5.88 14.38
CA ALA A 262 -31.04 5.55 15.56
C ALA A 262 -31.94 5.16 16.75
#